data_b31d7b393599d70754fc17e975acc46f
#
_entry.id   b31d7b393599d70754fc17e975acc46f
#
_cell.length_a   1.000
_cell.length_b   1.000
_cell.length_c   1.000
_cell.angle_alpha   90.00
_cell.angle_beta   90.00
_cell.angle_gamma   90.00
#
_symmetry.space_group_name_H-M   'P 1'
#
loop_
_entity.id
_entity.type
_entity.pdbx_description
1 polymer ?
#
loop_
_entity_poly.entity_id
_entity_poly.type
_entity_poly.pdbx_seq_one_letter_code
_entity_poly.pdbx_strand_id
1 'polypeptide(L)'
;MSKKIIPQDEIFRLVHGLRKQNKKIVTYNGSFDVLHVGHIKSIREAKEQGDVLIILLNSDKSINLYKGPSRLINKEEDRAELISSLDAVDYVVAFDEINPKKILSIIKPDIHCNGSDWGENCIERNIIEQNGGKIYILQWTKERSTTRRYSPQNAVGTSPTNKALMPLWSVCVSLSA
;
A
#
# COMPACT_ATOMS: atom_id res chain seq x y z
N MET A 1 5.35 -10.70 18.31
CA MET A 1 5.55 -9.88 17.09
C MET A 1 6.62 -10.48 16.21
N SER A 2 6.36 -10.58 14.94
CA SER A 2 7.31 -11.06 13.94
C SER A 2 8.55 -10.17 13.88
N LYS A 3 9.75 -10.79 13.74
CA LYS A 3 11.02 -10.05 13.55
C LYS A 3 11.08 -9.26 12.23
N LYS A 4 10.13 -9.48 11.34
CA LYS A 4 10.01 -8.75 10.08
C LYS A 4 9.30 -7.39 10.24
N ILE A 5 8.60 -7.15 11.36
CA ILE A 5 7.93 -5.89 11.65
C ILE A 5 8.95 -4.93 12.27
N ILE A 6 9.26 -3.86 11.54
CA ILE A 6 10.32 -2.90 11.89
C ILE A 6 9.69 -1.57 12.32
N PRO A 7 10.08 -1.01 13.47
CA PRO A 7 9.69 0.34 13.86
C PRO A 7 10.13 1.38 12.82
N GLN A 8 9.32 2.43 12.62
CA GLN A 8 9.60 3.43 11.58
C GLN A 8 10.93 4.18 11.81
N ASP A 9 11.34 4.38 13.04
CA ASP A 9 12.61 5.02 13.42
C ASP A 9 13.85 4.13 13.14
N GLU A 10 13.66 2.82 13.02
CA GLU A 10 14.73 1.88 12.66
C GLU A 10 14.91 1.69 11.15
N ILE A 11 13.98 2.19 10.33
CA ILE A 11 14.00 1.94 8.88
C ILE A 11 15.27 2.43 8.20
N PHE A 12 15.82 3.59 8.64
CA PHE A 12 17.07 4.12 8.09
C PHE A 12 18.25 3.17 8.31
N ARG A 13 18.37 2.61 9.52
CA ARG A 13 19.43 1.64 9.86
C ARG A 13 19.31 0.37 9.04
N LEU A 14 18.09 -0.17 8.90
CA LEU A 14 17.80 -1.33 8.08
C LEU A 14 18.25 -1.10 6.64
N VAL A 15 17.76 -0.03 6.00
CA VAL A 15 18.06 0.30 4.61
C VAL A 15 19.56 0.50 4.38
N HIS A 16 20.24 1.18 5.29
CA HIS A 16 21.68 1.37 5.21
C HIS A 16 22.44 0.03 5.24
N GLY A 17 22.02 -0.92 6.10
CA GLY A 17 22.58 -2.27 6.14
C GLY A 17 22.35 -3.04 4.83
N LEU A 18 21.14 -2.96 4.26
CA LEU A 18 20.80 -3.61 2.99
C LEU A 18 21.62 -3.04 1.82
N ARG A 19 21.80 -1.70 1.77
CA ARG A 19 22.61 -1.03 0.73
C ARG A 19 24.08 -1.45 0.79
N LYS A 20 24.65 -1.61 2.00
CA LYS A 20 26.03 -2.13 2.15
C LYS A 20 26.20 -3.55 1.61
N GLN A 21 25.12 -4.32 1.57
CA GLN A 21 25.09 -5.67 0.99
C GLN A 21 24.71 -5.68 -0.49
N ASN A 22 24.64 -4.51 -1.15
CA ASN A 22 24.19 -4.32 -2.54
C ASN A 22 22.82 -4.93 -2.84
N LYS A 23 21.91 -4.96 -1.85
CA LYS A 23 20.56 -5.48 -2.03
C LYS A 23 19.69 -4.51 -2.80
N LYS A 24 18.98 -5.02 -3.82
CA LYS A 24 17.96 -4.31 -4.57
C LYS A 24 16.68 -4.24 -3.75
N ILE A 25 16.29 -3.04 -3.32
CA ILE A 25 15.17 -2.80 -2.42
C ILE A 25 13.91 -2.51 -3.23
N VAL A 26 12.87 -3.29 -2.96
CA VAL A 26 11.52 -3.11 -3.51
C VAL A 26 10.59 -2.65 -2.40
N THR A 27 9.71 -1.71 -2.69
CA THR A 27 8.64 -1.29 -1.77
C THR A 27 7.27 -1.47 -2.40
N TYR A 28 6.29 -1.81 -1.59
CA TYR A 28 4.87 -1.85 -1.98
C TYR A 28 4.03 -1.35 -0.80
N ASN A 29 3.13 -0.38 -1.03
CA ASN A 29 2.31 0.19 0.03
C ASN A 29 0.84 -0.23 -0.07
N GLY A 30 0.17 -0.25 1.07
CA GLY A 30 -1.26 -0.52 1.13
C GLY A 30 -1.81 -0.61 2.55
N SER A 31 -3.14 -0.59 2.65
CA SER A 31 -3.83 -0.79 3.92
C SER A 31 -3.92 -2.26 4.34
N PHE A 32 -4.01 -3.18 3.37
CA PHE A 32 -4.12 -4.63 3.57
C PHE A 32 -5.13 -5.03 4.66
N ASP A 33 -6.24 -4.32 4.73
CA ASP A 33 -7.22 -4.47 5.80
C ASP A 33 -7.89 -5.86 5.77
N VAL A 34 -8.38 -6.27 4.59
CA VAL A 34 -8.89 -7.63 4.36
C VAL A 34 -8.02 -8.29 3.31
N LEU A 35 -7.14 -9.19 3.75
CA LEU A 35 -6.30 -9.94 2.83
C LEU A 35 -7.11 -10.89 1.95
N HIS A 36 -6.76 -10.89 0.66
CA HIS A 36 -7.33 -11.81 -0.32
C HIS A 36 -6.25 -12.25 -1.33
N VAL A 37 -6.56 -13.26 -2.13
CA VAL A 37 -5.63 -13.84 -3.09
C VAL A 37 -4.99 -12.82 -4.05
N GLY A 38 -5.69 -11.73 -4.38
CA GLY A 38 -5.14 -10.63 -5.18
C GLY A 38 -3.94 -9.98 -4.51
N HIS A 39 -4.02 -9.67 -3.21
CA HIS A 39 -2.90 -9.14 -2.44
C HIS A 39 -1.71 -10.11 -2.43
N ILE A 40 -1.97 -11.41 -2.22
CA ILE A 40 -0.89 -12.43 -2.21
C ILE A 40 -0.16 -12.46 -3.53
N LYS A 41 -0.89 -12.45 -4.66
CA LYS A 41 -0.30 -12.44 -6.00
C LYS A 41 0.51 -11.16 -6.25
N SER A 42 -0.04 -9.99 -5.92
CA SER A 42 0.65 -8.71 -6.04
C SER A 42 1.93 -8.64 -5.20
N ILE A 43 1.89 -9.17 -3.97
CA ILE A 43 3.06 -9.21 -3.08
C ILE A 43 4.15 -10.12 -3.66
N ARG A 44 3.79 -11.29 -4.21
CA ARG A 44 4.74 -12.19 -4.87
C ARG A 44 5.36 -11.54 -6.11
N GLU A 45 4.52 -10.92 -6.96
CA GLU A 45 4.98 -10.18 -8.14
C GLU A 45 5.93 -9.02 -7.76
N ALA A 46 5.63 -8.29 -6.68
CA ALA A 46 6.51 -7.26 -6.15
C ALA A 46 7.85 -7.83 -5.67
N LYS A 47 7.83 -8.97 -4.96
CA LYS A 47 9.06 -9.64 -4.49
C LYS A 47 9.98 -10.05 -5.64
N GLU A 48 9.44 -10.45 -6.77
CA GLU A 48 10.21 -10.85 -7.97
C GLU A 48 10.99 -9.68 -8.59
N GLN A 49 10.69 -8.43 -8.19
CA GLN A 49 11.36 -7.24 -8.75
C GLN A 49 12.71 -6.94 -8.09
N GLY A 50 13.07 -7.59 -6.98
CA GLY A 50 14.34 -7.36 -6.30
C GLY A 50 14.66 -8.33 -5.18
N ASP A 51 15.72 -8.03 -4.43
CA ASP A 51 16.24 -8.93 -3.40
C ASP A 51 15.44 -8.85 -2.10
N VAL A 52 14.96 -7.65 -1.74
CA VAL A 52 14.28 -7.36 -0.48
C VAL A 52 12.99 -6.61 -0.73
N LEU A 53 11.86 -7.18 -0.29
CA LEU A 53 10.55 -6.53 -0.33
C LEU A 53 10.20 -5.96 1.05
N ILE A 54 10.02 -4.64 1.10
CA ILE A 54 9.54 -3.91 2.27
C ILE A 54 8.09 -3.48 2.00
N ILE A 55 7.15 -4.00 2.79
CA ILE A 55 5.77 -3.55 2.76
C ILE A 55 5.63 -2.29 3.62
N LEU A 56 5.09 -1.23 3.01
CA LEU A 56 4.73 0.00 3.71
C LEU A 56 3.25 -0.08 4.06
N LEU A 57 2.96 -0.34 5.33
CA LEU A 57 1.61 -0.53 5.84
C LEU A 57 1.02 0.80 6.29
N ASN A 58 -0.13 1.19 5.74
CA ASN A 58 -0.86 2.33 6.30
C ASN A 58 -1.29 2.02 7.74
N SER A 59 -0.90 2.85 8.70
CA SER A 59 -1.36 2.74 10.08
C SER A 59 -2.87 2.96 10.20
N ASP A 60 -3.46 2.62 11.33
CA ASP A 60 -4.88 2.92 11.61
C ASP A 60 -5.14 4.42 11.51
N LYS A 61 -4.19 5.24 11.99
CA LYS A 61 -4.24 6.69 11.86
C LYS A 61 -4.20 7.16 10.41
N SER A 62 -3.28 6.61 9.61
CA SER A 62 -3.20 6.90 8.17
C SER A 62 -4.51 6.56 7.46
N ILE A 63 -5.09 5.38 7.72
CA ILE A 63 -6.35 4.94 7.10
C ILE A 63 -7.51 5.86 7.50
N ASN A 64 -7.59 6.24 8.76
CA ASN A 64 -8.64 7.13 9.25
C ASN A 64 -8.58 8.52 8.60
N LEU A 65 -7.39 9.02 8.27
CA LEU A 65 -7.20 10.30 7.59
C LEU A 65 -7.80 10.34 6.18
N TYR A 66 -7.77 9.22 5.42
CA TYR A 66 -8.23 9.23 4.02
C TYR A 66 -9.50 8.41 3.75
N LYS A 67 -9.87 7.46 4.64
CA LYS A 67 -11.10 6.66 4.50
C LYS A 67 -12.18 6.99 5.52
N GLY A 68 -11.81 7.69 6.61
CA GLY A 68 -12.69 7.93 7.76
C GLY A 68 -12.71 6.78 8.78
N PRO A 69 -13.18 7.01 10.02
CA PRO A 69 -12.98 6.14 11.17
C PRO A 69 -13.78 4.82 11.14
N SER A 70 -14.78 4.68 10.28
CA SER A 70 -15.68 3.51 10.27
C SER A 70 -15.34 2.46 9.19
N ARG A 71 -14.19 2.58 8.53
CA ARG A 71 -13.86 1.72 7.39
C ARG A 71 -12.83 0.64 7.67
N LEU A 72 -12.19 0.68 8.82
CA LEU A 72 -11.16 -0.28 9.21
C LEU A 72 -11.82 -1.51 9.88
N ILE A 73 -11.50 -2.71 9.40
CA ILE A 73 -11.99 -3.98 9.97
C ILE A 73 -10.94 -4.55 10.91
N ASN A 74 -9.68 -4.64 10.46
CA ASN A 74 -8.57 -5.21 11.24
C ASN A 74 -7.63 -4.10 11.72
N LYS A 75 -7.21 -4.19 12.99
CA LYS A 75 -6.23 -3.28 13.57
C LYS A 75 -4.87 -3.40 12.89
N GLU A 76 -4.07 -2.35 12.98
CA GLU A 76 -2.71 -2.31 12.44
C GLU A 76 -1.88 -3.52 12.83
N GLU A 77 -1.91 -3.89 14.12
CA GLU A 77 -1.13 -5.02 14.66
C GLU A 77 -1.47 -6.33 13.97
N ASP A 78 -2.77 -6.63 13.78
CA ASP A 78 -3.24 -7.85 13.10
C ASP A 78 -2.85 -7.84 11.62
N ARG A 79 -2.98 -6.69 10.96
CA ARG A 79 -2.62 -6.52 9.54
C ARG A 79 -1.11 -6.70 9.34
N ALA A 80 -0.30 -6.11 10.22
CA ALA A 80 1.16 -6.25 10.19
C ALA A 80 1.59 -7.70 10.42
N GLU A 81 1.00 -8.41 11.38
CA GLU A 81 1.32 -9.80 11.67
C GLU A 81 0.95 -10.70 10.48
N LEU A 82 -0.26 -10.54 9.91
CA LEU A 82 -0.70 -11.28 8.73
C LEU A 82 0.23 -11.08 7.52
N ILE A 83 0.59 -9.83 7.22
CA ILE A 83 1.48 -9.52 6.10
C ILE A 83 2.88 -10.06 6.35
N SER A 84 3.41 -9.92 7.56
CA SER A 84 4.75 -10.39 7.92
C SER A 84 4.88 -11.92 7.88
N SER A 85 3.77 -12.64 7.99
CA SER A 85 3.76 -14.12 7.90
C SER A 85 3.95 -14.65 6.47
N LEU A 86 3.81 -13.79 5.46
CA LEU A 86 4.00 -14.19 4.07
C LEU A 86 5.49 -14.38 3.73
N ASP A 87 5.82 -15.48 3.07
CA ASP A 87 7.21 -15.81 2.70
C ASP A 87 7.84 -14.76 1.77
N ALA A 88 7.03 -14.18 0.88
CA ALA A 88 7.47 -13.17 -0.07
C ALA A 88 7.79 -11.81 0.57
N VAL A 89 7.41 -11.58 1.84
CA VAL A 89 7.64 -10.31 2.56
C VAL A 89 8.88 -10.45 3.44
N ASP A 90 9.85 -9.55 3.26
CA ASP A 90 11.05 -9.52 4.10
C ASP A 90 10.86 -8.60 5.30
N TYR A 91 10.24 -7.42 5.09
CA TYR A 91 9.99 -6.45 6.17
C TYR A 91 8.63 -5.76 6.01
N VAL A 92 8.08 -5.33 7.13
CA VAL A 92 6.85 -4.53 7.22
C VAL A 92 7.15 -3.31 8.08
N VAL A 93 6.77 -2.13 7.59
CA VAL A 93 6.89 -0.86 8.33
C VAL A 93 5.58 -0.12 8.24
N ALA A 94 5.00 0.23 9.39
CA ALA A 94 3.82 1.08 9.42
C ALA A 94 4.19 2.57 9.29
N PHE A 95 3.32 3.37 8.66
CA PHE A 95 3.47 4.82 8.54
C PHE A 95 2.15 5.54 8.79
N ASP A 96 2.22 6.73 9.39
CA ASP A 96 1.07 7.51 9.87
C ASP A 96 0.56 8.55 8.88
N GLU A 97 1.37 8.89 7.90
CA GLU A 97 1.05 9.94 6.93
C GLU A 97 -0.07 9.49 5.97
N ILE A 98 -0.78 10.45 5.36
CA ILE A 98 -1.85 10.18 4.38
C ILE A 98 -1.31 9.49 3.11
N ASN A 99 -0.02 9.63 2.83
CA ASN A 99 0.67 8.98 1.71
C ASN A 99 2.10 8.59 2.10
N PRO A 100 2.74 7.66 1.39
CA PRO A 100 4.03 7.10 1.77
C PRO A 100 5.25 7.97 1.41
N LYS A 101 5.09 9.20 0.91
CA LYS A 101 6.21 10.01 0.38
C LYS A 101 7.34 10.21 1.38
N LYS A 102 7.02 10.48 2.64
CA LYS A 102 8.02 10.71 3.69
C LYS A 102 8.88 9.46 3.93
N ILE A 103 8.25 8.30 4.13
CA ILE A 103 8.98 7.05 4.35
C ILE A 103 9.75 6.63 3.08
N LEU A 104 9.20 6.86 1.88
CA LEU A 104 9.88 6.59 0.61
C LEU A 104 11.12 7.47 0.41
N SER A 105 11.10 8.72 0.90
CA SER A 105 12.28 9.60 0.86
C SER A 105 13.44 9.10 1.73
N ILE A 106 13.13 8.33 2.77
CA ILE A 106 14.12 7.71 3.67
C ILE A 106 14.65 6.42 3.05
N ILE A 107 13.76 5.55 2.56
CA ILE A 107 14.10 4.24 2.00
C ILE A 107 14.84 4.39 0.67
N LYS A 108 14.40 5.30 -0.19
CA LYS A 108 14.88 5.49 -1.57
C LYS A 108 14.94 4.15 -2.32
N PRO A 109 13.81 3.45 -2.50
CA PRO A 109 13.81 2.13 -3.10
C PRO A 109 14.30 2.15 -4.54
N ASP A 110 14.86 1.02 -5.00
CA ASP A 110 15.21 0.84 -6.42
C ASP A 110 13.95 0.66 -7.27
N ILE A 111 12.94 0.01 -6.70
CA ILE A 111 11.62 -0.18 -7.32
C ILE A 111 10.53 0.08 -6.28
N HIS A 112 9.55 0.88 -6.68
CA HIS A 112 8.30 1.03 -5.94
C HIS A 112 7.16 0.43 -6.75
N CYS A 113 6.48 -0.56 -6.17
CA CYS A 113 5.36 -1.24 -6.80
C CYS A 113 4.05 -0.53 -6.49
N ASN A 114 3.23 -0.33 -7.51
CA ASN A 114 1.88 0.21 -7.39
C ASN A 114 0.84 -0.70 -8.05
N GLY A 115 -0.38 -0.66 -7.52
CA GLY A 115 -1.51 -1.34 -8.17
C GLY A 115 -1.88 -0.69 -9.49
N SER A 116 -2.41 -1.47 -10.43
CA SER A 116 -2.87 -0.97 -11.73
C SER A 116 -3.97 0.09 -11.63
N ASP A 117 -4.66 0.19 -10.49
CA ASP A 117 -5.70 1.20 -10.24
C ASP A 117 -5.13 2.63 -10.14
N TRP A 118 -3.86 2.78 -9.78
CA TRP A 118 -3.17 4.07 -9.63
C TRP A 118 -2.42 4.49 -10.90
N GLY A 119 -2.13 3.53 -11.79
CA GLY A 119 -1.43 3.77 -13.04
C GLY A 119 -0.01 4.32 -12.88
N GLU A 120 0.56 4.76 -14.00
CA GLU A 120 1.92 5.32 -14.02
C GLU A 120 2.04 6.71 -13.38
N ASN A 121 0.95 7.47 -13.32
CA ASN A 121 0.92 8.84 -12.77
C ASN A 121 0.58 8.86 -11.27
N CYS A 122 1.10 7.89 -10.51
CA CYS A 122 0.89 7.83 -9.08
C CYS A 122 1.61 8.99 -8.35
N ILE A 123 1.08 9.32 -7.17
CA ILE A 123 1.60 10.45 -6.35
C ILE A 123 3.05 10.24 -5.88
N GLU A 124 3.52 9.00 -5.88
CA GLU A 124 4.86 8.58 -5.45
C GLU A 124 5.91 8.76 -6.54
N ARG A 125 5.52 8.87 -7.83
CA ARG A 125 6.43 8.90 -8.98
C ARG A 125 7.59 9.88 -8.79
N ASN A 126 7.27 11.14 -8.50
CA ASN A 126 8.29 12.18 -8.40
C ASN A 126 9.36 11.85 -7.34
N ILE A 127 8.95 11.40 -6.15
CA ILE A 127 9.91 11.09 -5.08
C ILE A 127 10.75 9.85 -5.40
N ILE A 128 10.19 8.87 -6.10
CA ILE A 128 10.91 7.66 -6.52
C ILE A 128 11.94 8.00 -7.58
N GLU A 129 11.53 8.68 -8.66
CA GLU A 129 12.42 9.02 -9.80
C GLU A 129 13.55 10.00 -9.39
N GLN A 130 13.25 11.00 -8.56
CA GLN A 130 14.26 11.92 -8.00
C GLN A 130 15.34 11.21 -7.18
N ASN A 131 15.03 10.05 -6.59
CA ASN A 131 15.98 9.24 -5.85
C ASN A 131 16.60 8.09 -6.69
N GLY A 132 16.38 8.09 -8.01
CA GLY A 132 16.96 7.12 -8.95
C GLY A 132 16.20 5.78 -9.01
N GLY A 133 15.07 5.66 -8.33
CA GLY A 133 14.21 4.48 -8.38
C GLY A 133 13.26 4.48 -9.58
N LYS A 134 12.50 3.39 -9.73
CA LYS A 134 11.51 3.18 -10.80
C LYS A 134 10.17 2.76 -10.22
N ILE A 135 9.09 3.14 -10.91
CA ILE A 135 7.74 2.62 -10.62
C ILE A 135 7.52 1.34 -11.41
N TYR A 136 6.98 0.33 -10.75
CA TYR A 136 6.53 -0.92 -11.35
C TYR A 136 5.03 -1.09 -11.13
N ILE A 137 4.25 -1.30 -12.19
CA ILE A 137 2.79 -1.47 -12.12
C ILE A 137 2.46 -2.94 -12.05
N LEU A 138 1.89 -3.36 -10.91
CA LEU A 138 1.47 -4.73 -10.66
C LEU A 138 0.29 -5.13 -11.54
N GLN A 139 0.36 -6.31 -12.16
CA GLN A 139 -0.62 -6.77 -13.13
C GLN A 139 -1.90 -7.34 -12.48
N TRP A 140 -1.78 -7.85 -11.24
CA TRP A 140 -2.85 -8.64 -10.60
C TRP A 140 -3.93 -7.85 -9.84
N THR A 141 -3.88 -6.52 -9.84
CA THR A 141 -4.81 -5.69 -9.06
C THR A 141 -6.16 -5.44 -9.75
N LYS A 142 -6.28 -5.72 -11.07
CA LYS A 142 -7.44 -5.30 -11.89
C LYS A 142 -8.80 -5.93 -11.54
N GLU A 143 -8.87 -7.10 -10.90
CA GLU A 143 -10.15 -7.82 -10.85
C GLU A 143 -10.73 -8.11 -9.45
N ARG A 144 -10.05 -7.79 -8.34
CA ARG A 144 -10.44 -8.25 -7.00
C ARG A 144 -10.30 -7.24 -5.87
N SER A 145 -10.50 -5.96 -6.13
CA SER A 145 -10.55 -4.94 -5.08
C SER A 145 -11.69 -5.22 -4.09
N THR A 146 -11.39 -5.21 -2.80
CA THR A 146 -12.38 -5.33 -1.71
C THR A 146 -13.45 -4.26 -1.78
N THR A 147 -13.13 -3.07 -2.29
CA THR A 147 -14.06 -1.97 -2.51
C THR A 147 -15.20 -2.37 -3.46
N ARG A 148 -14.94 -3.20 -4.47
CA ARG A 148 -15.98 -3.72 -5.37
C ARG A 148 -16.86 -4.79 -4.74
N ARG A 149 -16.35 -5.60 -3.80
CA ARG A 149 -17.11 -6.68 -3.16
C ARG A 149 -18.01 -6.20 -2.03
N TYR A 150 -17.62 -5.13 -1.35
CA TYR A 150 -18.35 -4.57 -0.21
C TYR A 150 -19.00 -3.21 -0.52
N SER A 151 -19.15 -2.87 -1.80
CA SER A 151 -19.96 -1.72 -2.18
C SER A 151 -21.42 -2.03 -1.87
N PRO A 152 -22.19 -1.09 -1.30
CA PRO A 152 -23.62 -1.26 -1.01
C PRO A 152 -24.48 -1.68 -2.23
N GLN A 153 -23.97 -1.49 -3.43
CA GLN A 153 -24.61 -1.87 -4.70
C GLN A 153 -24.59 -3.37 -4.98
N ASN A 154 -23.75 -4.15 -4.27
CA ASN A 154 -23.69 -5.61 -4.40
C ASN A 154 -24.37 -6.36 -3.25
N ALA A 155 -24.99 -5.66 -2.31
CA ALA A 155 -25.91 -6.27 -1.35
C ALA A 155 -27.21 -6.58 -2.11
N VAL A 156 -27.36 -7.82 -2.51
CA VAL A 156 -28.52 -8.35 -3.22
C VAL A 156 -29.76 -8.17 -2.37
N GLY A 157 -30.74 -7.45 -2.93
CA GLY A 157 -32.15 -7.51 -2.57
C GLY A 157 -32.63 -6.49 -1.55
N THR A 158 -32.94 -5.30 -2.01
CA THR A 158 -34.19 -4.58 -1.74
C THR A 158 -34.31 -3.36 -2.68
N SER A 159 -35.42 -3.27 -3.30
CA SER A 159 -36.17 -2.21 -4.01
C SER A 159 -35.55 -0.80 -4.19
N PRO A 160 -35.77 -0.16 -5.37
CA PRO A 160 -35.16 1.11 -5.73
C PRO A 160 -35.99 2.30 -5.26
N THR A 161 -35.67 2.82 -4.05
CA THR A 161 -36.10 4.17 -3.65
C THR A 161 -35.11 4.70 -2.61
N ASN A 162 -34.02 5.32 -3.08
CA ASN A 162 -33.47 6.53 -2.48
C ASN A 162 -32.30 7.06 -3.34
N LYS A 163 -32.63 7.98 -4.22
CA LYS A 163 -31.67 8.93 -4.77
C LYS A 163 -31.37 9.93 -3.66
N ALA A 164 -30.24 9.82 -3.01
CA ALA A 164 -29.46 10.93 -2.42
C ALA A 164 -28.27 10.39 -1.63
N LEU A 165 -27.11 10.93 -1.96
CA LEU A 165 -25.79 10.79 -1.35
C LEU A 165 -24.79 9.96 -2.16
N MET A 166 -24.34 10.60 -3.24
CA MET A 166 -23.04 10.25 -3.81
C MET A 166 -21.94 10.67 -2.84
N PRO A 167 -20.99 9.79 -2.47
CA PRO A 167 -19.84 10.22 -1.68
C PRO A 167 -18.85 10.99 -2.55
N LEU A 168 -18.45 12.16 -2.07
CA LEU A 168 -17.51 13.14 -2.58
C LEU A 168 -16.05 12.63 -2.68
N TRP A 169 -15.76 11.59 -3.43
CA TRP A 169 -14.38 11.20 -3.67
C TRP A 169 -14.01 11.06 -5.16
N SER A 170 -14.90 11.48 -6.05
CA SER A 170 -14.61 11.59 -7.49
C SER A 170 -14.12 12.98 -7.94
N VAL A 171 -13.80 13.89 -7.00
CA VAL A 171 -13.32 15.24 -7.32
C VAL A 171 -11.96 15.45 -6.68
N CYS A 172 -10.95 14.86 -7.28
CA CYS A 172 -9.57 15.34 -7.13
C CYS A 172 -8.81 15.12 -8.44
N VAL A 173 -9.41 15.60 -9.54
CA VAL A 173 -8.70 15.87 -10.79
C VAL A 173 -9.12 17.26 -11.24
N SER A 174 -8.12 18.12 -11.41
CA SER A 174 -8.12 19.49 -11.89
C SER A 174 -8.32 20.60 -10.85
N LEU A 175 -7.20 21.07 -10.35
CA LEU A 175 -6.93 22.49 -10.20
C LEU A 175 -5.47 22.70 -10.59
N SER A 176 -5.28 22.84 -11.91
CA SER A 176 -4.12 23.50 -12.49
C SER A 176 -4.48 24.96 -12.67
N ALA A 177 -3.80 25.83 -12.01
CA ALA A 177 -3.46 27.18 -12.43
C ALA A 177 -2.36 27.69 -11.50
#